data_208d5cd9fe84df1bac99523534c1845a
#
_entry.id   208d5cd9fe84df1bac99523534c1845a
#
_cell.length_a   1.000
_cell.length_b   1.000
_cell.length_c   1.000
_cell.angle_alpha   90.00
_cell.angle_beta   90.00
_cell.angle_gamma   90.00
#
_symmetry.space_group_name_H-M   'P 1'
#
loop_
_entity.id
_entity.type
_entity.pdbx_description
1 polymer ?
#
loop_
_entity_poly.entity_id
_entity_poly.type
_entity_poly.pdbx_seq_one_letter_code
_entity_poly.pdbx_strand_id
1 'polypeptide(L)'
;MSNADRVLLADIGGTNARFALADPASAVPLLDDSVREFVVADFPSLADAAQHYLDETGATAQNGVFAVAGRVDGDEARITNHPWVISVNRTRQALDFQGLKLVNDFAAQAMAVSLLTPRDVVAIGGAHWMPSPLSVPRTYAVIGPG
;
A
#
# COMPACT_ATOMS: atom_id res chain seq x y z
N MET A 1 -21.08 -8.49 4.02
CA MET A 1 -20.38 -7.17 4.02
C MET A 1 -20.57 -6.54 2.66
N SER A 2 -20.88 -5.26 2.64
CA SER A 2 -21.03 -4.57 1.38
C SER A 2 -19.67 -4.35 0.73
N ASN A 3 -19.59 -4.40 -0.60
CA ASN A 3 -18.37 -4.09 -1.35
C ASN A 3 -17.83 -2.66 -1.04
N ALA A 4 -18.67 -1.81 -0.47
CA ALA A 4 -18.36 -0.42 -0.14
C ALA A 4 -17.43 -0.24 1.09
N ASP A 5 -17.26 -1.26 1.91
CA ASP A 5 -16.42 -1.17 3.12
C ASP A 5 -14.96 -1.54 2.86
N ARG A 6 -14.63 -1.93 1.61
CA ARG A 6 -13.27 -2.28 1.23
C ARG A 6 -12.38 -1.06 1.09
N VAL A 7 -11.11 -1.25 1.39
CA VAL A 7 -10.06 -0.25 1.22
C VAL A 7 -9.19 -0.65 0.04
N LEU A 8 -8.96 0.27 -0.89
CA LEU A 8 -7.99 0.08 -1.96
C LEU A 8 -6.58 0.29 -1.40
N LEU A 9 -5.76 -0.73 -1.54
CA LEU A 9 -4.34 -0.67 -1.23
C LEU A 9 -3.54 -0.48 -2.51
N ALA A 10 -2.44 0.27 -2.43
CA ALA A 10 -1.48 0.36 -3.52
C ALA A 10 -0.04 0.38 -2.99
N ASP A 11 0.86 -0.26 -3.74
CA ASP A 11 2.31 -0.19 -3.59
C ASP A 11 2.89 0.34 -4.91
N ILE A 12 3.36 1.57 -4.89
CA ILE A 12 3.73 2.34 -6.07
C ILE A 12 5.23 2.53 -6.12
N GLY A 13 5.87 1.79 -7.02
CA GLY A 13 7.27 1.98 -7.39
C GLY A 13 7.45 2.87 -8.62
N GLY A 14 8.71 3.05 -9.04
CA GLY A 14 9.03 3.79 -10.27
C GLY A 14 8.70 3.05 -11.55
N THR A 15 8.59 1.72 -11.51
CA THR A 15 8.32 0.87 -12.69
C THR A 15 6.98 0.18 -12.61
N ASN A 16 6.64 -0.38 -11.47
CA ASN A 16 5.42 -1.14 -11.25
C ASN A 16 4.56 -0.53 -10.16
N ALA A 17 3.26 -0.66 -10.33
CA ALA A 17 2.24 -0.35 -9.34
C ALA A 17 1.44 -1.61 -9.04
N ARG A 18 1.35 -2.00 -7.77
CA ARG A 18 0.52 -3.10 -7.31
C ARG A 18 -0.69 -2.56 -6.60
N PHE A 19 -1.85 -3.10 -6.94
CA PHE A 19 -3.10 -2.78 -6.27
C PHE A 19 -3.71 -4.04 -5.67
N ALA A 20 -4.42 -3.86 -4.57
CA ALA A 20 -5.18 -4.91 -3.91
C ALA A 20 -6.33 -4.31 -3.10
N LEU A 21 -7.25 -5.16 -2.69
CA LEU A 21 -8.31 -4.79 -1.77
C LEU A 21 -8.02 -5.32 -0.37
N ALA A 22 -8.43 -4.59 0.62
CA ALA A 22 -8.43 -5.03 2.00
C ALA A 22 -9.81 -4.93 2.61
N ASP A 23 -10.10 -5.89 3.48
CA ASP A 23 -11.24 -5.85 4.41
C ASP A 23 -10.71 -5.47 5.80
N PRO A 24 -10.92 -4.23 6.25
CA PRO A 24 -10.40 -3.77 7.54
C PRO A 24 -11.04 -4.46 8.75
N ALA A 25 -12.15 -5.16 8.56
CA ALA A 25 -12.80 -5.93 9.62
C ALA A 25 -12.24 -7.35 9.78
N SER A 26 -11.44 -7.80 8.80
CA SER A 26 -10.81 -9.13 8.84
C SER A 26 -9.54 -9.15 9.68
N ALA A 27 -9.29 -10.27 10.37
CA ALA A 27 -8.01 -10.51 11.06
C ALA A 27 -6.82 -10.60 10.09
N VAL A 28 -7.07 -11.00 8.83
CA VAL A 28 -6.14 -10.95 7.70
C VAL A 28 -6.77 -10.03 6.67
N PRO A 29 -6.42 -8.73 6.70
CA PRO A 29 -7.14 -7.73 5.90
C PRO A 29 -6.95 -7.88 4.38
N LEU A 30 -5.78 -8.31 3.92
CA LEU A 30 -5.47 -8.42 2.50
C LEU A 30 -6.32 -9.50 1.82
N LEU A 31 -6.95 -9.16 0.72
CA LEU A 31 -7.66 -10.10 -0.16
C LEU A 31 -6.68 -10.56 -1.25
N ASP A 32 -6.01 -11.69 -1.04
CA ASP A 32 -4.91 -12.17 -1.90
C ASP A 32 -5.32 -12.31 -3.38
N ASP A 33 -6.53 -12.76 -3.64
CA ASP A 33 -7.07 -12.93 -5.00
C ASP A 33 -7.28 -11.59 -5.74
N SER A 34 -7.26 -10.46 -5.01
CA SER A 34 -7.45 -9.13 -5.57
C SER A 34 -6.17 -8.48 -6.07
N VAL A 35 -5.00 -9.05 -5.80
CA VAL A 35 -3.71 -8.44 -6.18
C VAL A 35 -3.55 -8.40 -7.69
N ARG A 36 -3.25 -7.19 -8.23
CA ARG A 36 -2.88 -6.95 -9.63
C ARG A 36 -1.65 -6.07 -9.69
N GLU A 37 -0.84 -6.29 -10.71
CA GLU A 37 0.36 -5.48 -10.97
C GLU A 37 0.28 -4.87 -12.37
N PHE A 38 0.60 -3.59 -12.47
CA PHE A 38 0.61 -2.82 -13.70
C PHE A 38 1.93 -2.09 -13.88
N VAL A 39 2.30 -1.85 -15.14
CA VAL A 39 3.44 -1.01 -15.48
C VAL A 39 3.04 0.45 -15.36
N VAL A 40 3.75 1.21 -14.55
CA VAL A 40 3.41 2.62 -14.25
C VAL A 40 3.43 3.48 -15.51
N ALA A 41 4.34 3.20 -16.47
CA ALA A 41 4.45 3.94 -17.71
C ALA A 41 3.23 3.82 -18.65
N ASP A 42 2.36 2.83 -18.43
CA ASP A 42 1.16 2.62 -19.24
C ASP A 42 0.02 3.58 -18.86
N PHE A 43 0.19 4.34 -17.78
CA PHE A 43 -0.85 5.23 -17.26
C PHE A 43 -0.38 6.67 -17.13
N PRO A 44 -1.21 7.66 -17.49
CA PRO A 44 -0.86 9.06 -17.36
C PRO A 44 -0.75 9.52 -15.90
N SER A 45 -1.46 8.89 -14.99
CA SER A 45 -1.43 9.20 -13.56
C SER A 45 -1.74 7.99 -12.68
N LEU A 46 -1.44 8.13 -11.37
CA LEU A 46 -1.83 7.14 -10.38
C LEU A 46 -3.35 6.94 -10.31
N ALA A 47 -4.11 8.03 -10.45
CA ALA A 47 -5.57 7.94 -10.43
C ALA A 47 -6.09 7.11 -11.60
N ASP A 48 -5.51 7.25 -12.80
CA ASP A 48 -5.88 6.45 -13.96
C ASP A 48 -5.56 4.96 -13.76
N ALA A 49 -4.40 4.65 -13.19
CA ALA A 49 -4.03 3.27 -12.87
C ALA A 49 -4.95 2.64 -11.82
N ALA A 50 -5.29 3.39 -10.78
CA ALA A 50 -6.20 2.93 -9.73
C ALA A 50 -7.64 2.74 -10.27
N GLN A 51 -8.12 3.65 -11.12
CA GLN A 51 -9.42 3.53 -11.77
C GLN A 51 -9.47 2.30 -12.67
N HIS A 52 -8.41 2.10 -13.47
CA HIS A 52 -8.29 0.91 -14.32
C HIS A 52 -8.39 -0.39 -13.50
N TYR A 53 -7.72 -0.45 -12.35
CA TYR A 53 -7.81 -1.60 -11.44
C TYR A 53 -9.25 -1.83 -10.95
N LEU A 54 -9.94 -0.77 -10.53
CA LEU A 54 -11.32 -0.87 -10.06
C LEU A 54 -12.26 -1.33 -11.18
N ASP A 55 -12.08 -0.82 -12.39
CA ASP A 55 -12.90 -1.18 -13.56
C ASP A 55 -12.64 -2.64 -13.99
N GLU A 56 -11.38 -3.07 -14.04
CA GLU A 56 -10.99 -4.44 -14.43
C GLU A 56 -11.52 -5.48 -13.44
N THR A 57 -11.47 -5.17 -12.16
CA THR A 57 -11.90 -6.10 -11.11
C THR A 57 -13.40 -6.02 -10.79
N GLY A 58 -14.10 -4.99 -11.31
CA GLY A 58 -15.48 -4.68 -10.92
C GLY A 58 -15.64 -4.34 -9.45
N ALA A 59 -14.51 -3.96 -8.79
CA ALA A 59 -14.49 -3.67 -7.37
C ALA A 59 -14.87 -2.21 -7.09
N THR A 60 -15.34 -1.97 -5.88
CA THR A 60 -15.60 -0.63 -5.36
C THR A 60 -14.85 -0.42 -4.05
N ALA A 61 -14.33 0.77 -3.83
CA ALA A 61 -13.73 1.18 -2.58
C ALA A 61 -14.08 2.65 -2.33
N GLN A 62 -14.28 3.02 -1.08
CA GLN A 62 -14.52 4.42 -0.69
C GLN A 62 -13.28 5.04 -0.05
N ASN A 63 -12.29 4.24 0.29
CA ASN A 63 -11.07 4.68 0.94
C ASN A 63 -9.86 4.01 0.30
N GLY A 64 -8.71 4.70 0.36
CA GLY A 64 -7.45 4.16 -0.14
C GLY A 64 -6.29 4.40 0.82
N VAL A 65 -5.33 3.46 0.83
CA VAL A 65 -4.03 3.61 1.49
C VAL A 65 -2.95 3.21 0.49
N PHE A 66 -2.16 4.17 0.05
CA PHE A 66 -1.17 3.98 -0.99
C PHE A 66 0.24 4.20 -0.44
N ALA A 67 1.07 3.16 -0.53
CA ALA A 67 2.49 3.23 -0.25
C ALA A 67 3.24 3.69 -1.52
N VAL A 68 4.14 4.64 -1.39
CA VAL A 68 4.88 5.19 -2.53
C VAL A 68 6.38 5.13 -2.27
N ALA A 69 7.14 4.71 -3.29
CA ALA A 69 8.60 4.72 -3.29
C ALA A 69 9.10 6.17 -3.47
N GLY A 70 9.00 6.96 -2.42
CA GLY A 70 9.38 8.37 -2.46
C GLY A 70 9.04 9.12 -1.18
N ARG A 71 9.37 10.41 -1.19
CA ARG A 71 9.04 11.30 -0.07
C ARG A 71 7.58 11.71 -0.15
N VAL A 72 6.90 11.60 0.97
CA VAL A 72 5.55 12.14 1.18
C VAL A 72 5.68 13.42 2.00
N ASP A 73 5.18 14.53 1.45
CA ASP A 73 5.26 15.85 2.07
C ASP A 73 3.89 16.55 1.97
N GLY A 74 3.16 16.57 3.08
CA GLY A 74 1.80 17.11 3.12
C GLY A 74 0.85 16.40 2.16
N ASP A 75 0.32 17.16 1.19
CA ASP A 75 -0.61 16.66 0.17
C ASP A 75 0.10 15.96 -1.02
N GLU A 76 1.42 16.07 -1.14
CA GLU A 76 2.12 15.61 -2.32
C GLU A 76 3.11 14.48 -2.01
N ALA A 77 3.24 13.57 -2.96
CA ALA A 77 4.33 12.61 -3.03
C ALA A 77 4.97 12.63 -4.42
N ARG A 78 6.30 12.48 -4.45
CA ARG A 78 7.07 12.34 -5.69
C ARG A 78 7.71 10.97 -5.69
N ILE A 79 7.47 10.23 -6.76
CA ILE A 79 8.07 8.90 -6.93
C ILE A 79 9.51 9.08 -7.40
N THR A 80 10.42 8.35 -6.79
CA THR A 80 11.81 8.30 -7.22
C THR A 80 11.88 7.66 -8.61
N ASN A 81 12.56 8.34 -9.54
CA ASN A 81 12.75 7.90 -10.93
C ASN A 81 11.49 7.78 -11.79
N HIS A 82 10.41 8.49 -11.44
CA HIS A 82 9.22 8.58 -12.28
C HIS A 82 8.63 10.00 -12.25
N PRO A 83 8.06 10.51 -13.37
CA PRO A 83 7.55 11.88 -13.45
C PRO A 83 6.26 12.13 -12.68
N TRP A 84 5.59 11.10 -12.15
CA TRP A 84 4.35 11.30 -11.41
C TRP A 84 4.56 12.15 -10.15
N VAL A 85 3.76 13.19 -10.06
CA VAL A 85 3.53 13.94 -8.83
C VAL A 85 2.13 13.59 -8.35
N ILE A 86 2.07 12.92 -7.22
CA ILE A 86 0.83 12.43 -6.64
C ILE A 86 0.33 13.46 -5.63
N SER A 87 -0.87 13.99 -5.85
CA SER A 87 -1.57 14.81 -4.85
C SER A 87 -2.67 13.96 -4.22
N VAL A 88 -2.71 13.89 -2.89
CA VAL A 88 -3.75 13.19 -2.14
C VAL A 88 -5.13 13.72 -2.53
N ASN A 89 -5.30 15.04 -2.51
CA ASN A 89 -6.60 15.65 -2.76
C ASN A 89 -7.08 15.42 -4.19
N ARG A 90 -6.20 15.60 -5.19
CA ARG A 90 -6.56 15.36 -6.60
C ARG A 90 -6.87 13.90 -6.87
N THR A 91 -6.05 12.98 -6.36
CA THR A 91 -6.27 11.55 -6.53
C THR A 91 -7.55 11.10 -5.83
N ARG A 92 -7.79 11.57 -4.61
CA ARG A 92 -9.02 11.29 -3.86
C ARG A 92 -10.26 11.75 -4.60
N GLN A 93 -10.24 12.97 -5.16
CA GLN A 93 -11.35 13.51 -5.95
C GLN A 93 -11.57 12.73 -7.25
N ALA A 94 -10.51 12.39 -7.96
CA ALA A 94 -10.59 11.66 -9.22
C ALA A 94 -11.20 10.24 -9.05
N LEU A 95 -10.94 9.60 -7.90
CA LEU A 95 -11.46 8.28 -7.56
C LEU A 95 -12.79 8.32 -6.78
N ASP A 96 -13.34 9.50 -6.51
CA ASP A 96 -14.52 9.70 -5.66
C ASP A 96 -14.40 9.04 -4.27
N PHE A 97 -13.19 9.07 -3.71
CA PHE A 97 -12.94 8.49 -2.40
C PHE A 97 -13.31 9.45 -1.26
N GLN A 98 -13.84 8.90 -0.18
CA GLN A 98 -14.09 9.63 1.06
C GLN A 98 -12.76 9.95 1.78
N GLY A 99 -11.81 9.00 1.75
CA GLY A 99 -10.50 9.15 2.36
C GLY A 99 -9.40 8.52 1.52
N LEU A 100 -8.24 9.19 1.45
CA LEU A 100 -7.02 8.68 0.85
C LEU A 100 -5.82 9.04 1.72
N LYS A 101 -4.98 8.06 2.02
CA LYS A 101 -3.74 8.25 2.75
C LYS A 101 -2.56 7.80 1.89
N LEU A 102 -1.57 8.67 1.74
CA LEU A 102 -0.26 8.29 1.22
C LEU A 102 0.70 8.01 2.38
N VAL A 103 1.52 6.99 2.23
CA VAL A 103 2.60 6.65 3.15
C VAL A 103 3.87 6.36 2.34
N ASN A 104 5.02 6.58 2.95
CA ASN A 104 6.26 6.10 2.35
C ASN A 104 6.30 4.56 2.38
N ASP A 105 6.85 3.91 1.35
CA ASP A 105 6.92 2.45 1.22
C ASP A 105 7.67 1.78 2.38
N PHE A 106 8.81 2.32 2.83
CA PHE A 106 9.52 1.80 4.00
C PHE A 106 8.76 2.00 5.31
N ALA A 107 8.01 3.10 5.43
CA ALA A 107 7.12 3.28 6.57
C ALA A 107 6.00 2.23 6.58
N ALA A 108 5.43 1.92 5.40
CA ALA A 108 4.45 0.85 5.27
C ALA A 108 5.04 -0.52 5.63
N GLN A 109 6.26 -0.84 5.17
CA GLN A 109 6.97 -2.07 5.53
C GLN A 109 7.23 -2.15 7.03
N ALA A 110 7.65 -1.06 7.68
CA ALA A 110 7.86 -1.02 9.12
C ALA A 110 6.58 -1.31 9.90
N MET A 111 5.44 -0.78 9.45
CA MET A 111 4.13 -1.08 10.03
C MET A 111 3.72 -2.54 9.81
N ALA A 112 4.04 -3.13 8.66
CA ALA A 112 3.72 -4.50 8.32
C ALA A 112 4.48 -5.54 9.16
N VAL A 113 5.61 -5.18 9.79
CA VAL A 113 6.39 -6.11 10.64
C VAL A 113 5.53 -6.74 11.74
N SER A 114 4.54 -6.02 12.26
CA SER A 114 3.63 -6.54 13.30
C SER A 114 2.66 -7.62 12.79
N LEU A 115 2.51 -7.75 11.47
CA LEU A 115 1.64 -8.72 10.82
C LEU A 115 2.39 -9.98 10.36
N LEU A 116 3.74 -9.95 10.39
CA LEU A 116 4.55 -11.07 9.94
C LEU A 116 4.46 -12.25 10.91
N THR A 117 4.47 -13.44 10.35
CA THR A 117 4.54 -14.72 11.06
C THR A 117 5.92 -15.36 10.89
N PRO A 118 6.28 -16.38 11.69
CA PRO A 118 7.55 -17.09 11.49
C PRO A 118 7.73 -17.71 10.09
N ARG A 119 6.64 -17.86 9.34
CA ARG A 119 6.69 -18.39 7.95
C ARG A 119 7.09 -17.34 6.92
N ASP A 120 6.95 -16.07 7.28
CA ASP A 120 7.21 -14.93 6.38
C ASP A 120 8.66 -14.42 6.51
N VAL A 121 9.43 -14.97 7.45
CA VAL A 121 10.76 -14.45 7.77
C VAL A 121 11.80 -15.57 7.80
N VAL A 122 13.04 -15.21 7.44
CA VAL A 122 14.22 -16.06 7.61
C VAL A 122 15.15 -15.36 8.60
N ALA A 123 15.52 -16.05 9.68
CA ALA A 123 16.46 -15.50 10.65
C ALA A 123 17.86 -15.47 10.05
N ILE A 124 18.49 -14.29 10.07
CA ILE A 124 19.87 -14.07 9.70
C ILE A 124 20.64 -13.74 10.97
N GLY A 125 21.51 -14.66 11.39
CA GLY A 125 22.23 -14.55 12.67
C GLY A 125 21.59 -15.39 13.79
N GLY A 126 22.12 -15.27 15.02
CA GLY A 126 21.78 -16.15 16.14
C GLY A 126 20.51 -15.83 16.91
N ALA A 127 19.78 -14.79 16.57
CA ALA A 127 18.54 -14.42 17.26
C ALA A 127 17.33 -15.05 16.59
N HIS A 128 16.49 -15.72 17.39
CA HIS A 128 15.19 -16.16 16.91
C HIS A 128 14.20 -15.01 16.92
N TRP A 129 13.54 -14.79 15.77
CA TRP A 129 12.43 -13.84 15.71
C TRP A 129 11.24 -14.42 16.48
N MET A 130 10.71 -13.63 17.39
CA MET A 130 9.53 -13.96 18.16
C MET A 130 8.46 -12.88 17.89
N PRO A 131 7.25 -13.26 17.45
CA PRO A 131 6.15 -12.31 17.35
C PRO A 131 5.90 -11.70 18.74
N SER A 132 5.78 -10.38 18.78
CA SER A 132 5.46 -9.68 20.01
C SER A 132 3.97 -9.33 20.04
N PRO A 133 3.31 -9.48 21.17
CA PRO A 133 1.98 -8.91 21.35
C PRO A 133 2.00 -7.42 21.02
N LEU A 134 0.98 -6.94 20.30
CA LEU A 134 0.82 -5.52 19.94
C LEU A 134 0.77 -4.59 21.18
N SER A 135 0.54 -5.14 22.35
CA SER A 135 0.49 -4.42 23.64
C SER A 135 1.87 -3.99 24.16
N VAL A 136 2.98 -4.49 23.59
CA VAL A 136 4.33 -4.14 24.03
C VAL A 136 4.96 -3.18 23.02
N PRO A 137 5.31 -1.93 23.42
CA PRO A 137 5.99 -1.00 22.55
C PRO A 137 7.32 -1.58 22.05
N ARG A 138 7.54 -1.54 20.73
CA ARG A 138 8.80 -1.97 20.11
C ARG A 138 9.22 -0.98 19.03
N THR A 139 10.51 -0.92 18.81
CA THR A 139 11.10 -0.18 17.69
C THR A 139 11.64 -1.20 16.68
N TYR A 140 11.25 -1.02 15.43
CA TYR A 140 11.75 -1.82 14.32
C TYR A 140 12.59 -0.95 13.39
N ALA A 141 13.66 -1.52 12.86
CA ALA A 141 14.43 -0.94 11.77
C ALA A 141 14.16 -1.75 10.49
N VAL A 142 13.81 -1.08 9.42
CA VAL A 142 13.64 -1.67 8.10
C VAL A 142 14.75 -1.15 7.19
N ILE A 143 15.51 -2.06 6.62
CA ILE A 143 16.64 -1.77 5.74
C ILE A 143 16.37 -2.48 4.41
N GLY A 144 16.28 -1.71 3.33
CA GLY A 144 16.20 -2.22 1.98
C GLY A 144 17.53 -1.96 1.27
N PRO A 145 18.38 -2.97 1.05
CA PRO A 145 19.53 -2.80 0.17
C PRO A 145 19.02 -2.59 -1.24
N GLY A 146 19.39 -1.45 -1.86
CA GLY A 146 19.04 -1.11 -3.24
C GLY A 146 19.84 -1.92 -4.26
#